data_94ae85969476f9c958311a12d703343f
#
_entry.id   94ae85969476f9c958311a12d703343f
#
_cell.length_a   1.000
_cell.length_b   1.000
_cell.length_c   1.000
_cell.angle_alpha   90.00
_cell.angle_beta   90.00
_cell.angle_gamma   90.00
#
_symmetry.space_group_name_H-M   'P 1'
#
loop_
_entity.id
_entity.type
_entity.pdbx_description
1 polymer ?
#
loop_
_entity_poly.entity_id
_entity_poly.type
_entity_poly.pdbx_seq_one_letter_code
_entity_poly.pdbx_strand_id
1 'polypeptide(L)'
;MDNATVMLLFGCVLSLIAILGGGFEVQYLKIPTVGRVPRCLAGAFGIVFIGMGVGAADQRKQRLDAPPVAQAMVAAPAPVSFTVNTQLSGNQVSEQSTILVNSKVVGQLAVNKHYPDAMISVDVPAPGRYSYTIDARIVVNEGGQLVERAGVGQGMIDVAPGKRFELQYAESGNSIVVALAE
;
A
#
# COMPACT_ATOMS: atom_id res chain seq x y z
N MET A 1 18.88 -10.33 5.28
CA MET A 1 19.27 -11.77 5.27
C MET A 1 18.32 -12.48 4.34
N ASP A 2 18.83 -13.29 3.43
CA ASP A 2 18.00 -14.05 2.49
C ASP A 2 17.35 -15.24 3.17
N ASN A 3 16.06 -15.50 2.84
CA ASN A 3 15.31 -16.62 3.41
C ASN A 3 16.02 -17.98 3.23
N ALA A 4 16.74 -18.18 2.11
CA ALA A 4 17.54 -19.38 1.86
C ALA A 4 18.68 -19.53 2.87
N THR A 5 19.39 -18.46 3.18
CA THR A 5 20.48 -18.44 4.19
C THR A 5 19.96 -18.73 5.59
N VAL A 6 18.80 -18.20 5.93
CA VAL A 6 18.14 -18.44 7.23
C VAL A 6 17.74 -19.92 7.35
N MET A 7 17.14 -20.50 6.31
CA MET A 7 16.75 -21.92 6.27
C MET A 7 17.96 -22.84 6.40
N LEU A 8 19.05 -22.52 5.72
CA LEU A 8 20.28 -23.30 5.76
C LEU A 8 20.94 -23.25 7.14
N LEU A 9 21.01 -22.08 7.76
CA LEU A 9 21.52 -21.89 9.13
C LEU A 9 20.67 -22.67 10.14
N PHE A 10 19.36 -22.58 10.04
CA PHE A 10 18.44 -23.29 10.93
C PHE A 10 18.56 -24.80 10.78
N GLY A 11 18.69 -25.29 9.54
CA GLY A 11 18.93 -26.71 9.25
C GLY A 11 20.23 -27.22 9.83
N CYS A 12 21.32 -26.45 9.73
CA CYS A 12 22.62 -26.79 10.32
C CYS A 12 22.55 -26.87 11.84
N VAL A 13 21.89 -25.91 12.49
CA VAL A 13 21.73 -25.90 13.96
C VAL A 13 20.94 -27.10 14.45
N LEU A 14 19.82 -27.44 13.78
CA LEU A 14 19.02 -28.63 14.13
C LEU A 14 19.80 -29.94 13.92
N SER A 15 20.59 -30.03 12.85
CA SER A 15 21.44 -31.20 12.57
C SER A 15 22.54 -31.33 13.64
N LEU A 16 23.17 -30.24 14.04
CA LEU A 16 24.15 -30.23 15.14
C LEU A 16 23.55 -30.70 16.47
N ILE A 17 22.35 -30.27 16.81
CA ILE A 17 21.64 -30.71 18.03
C ILE A 17 21.35 -32.22 17.94
N ALA A 18 20.98 -32.76 16.78
CA ALA A 18 20.72 -34.18 16.59
C ALA A 18 21.99 -35.03 16.73
N ILE A 19 23.14 -34.56 16.21
CA ILE A 19 24.42 -35.28 16.21
C ILE A 19 25.08 -35.23 17.60
N LEU A 20 25.15 -34.06 18.20
CA LEU A 20 25.79 -33.86 19.52
C LEU A 20 25.04 -34.50 20.68
N GLY A 21 23.79 -34.84 20.46
CA GLY A 21 23.07 -35.85 21.21
C GLY A 21 22.81 -35.64 22.68
N GLY A 22 22.95 -34.49 23.20
CA GLY A 22 22.53 -34.19 24.58
C GLY A 22 23.67 -34.18 25.59
N GLY A 23 23.56 -33.24 26.50
CA GLY A 23 24.53 -33.06 27.56
C GLY A 23 25.68 -32.16 27.17
N PHE A 24 25.41 -31.00 26.60
CA PHE A 24 26.39 -29.91 26.54
C PHE A 24 26.35 -29.16 27.87
N GLU A 25 27.35 -29.38 28.72
CA GLU A 25 27.62 -28.50 29.85
C GLU A 25 28.54 -27.38 29.35
N VAL A 26 27.95 -26.27 28.98
CA VAL A 26 28.69 -25.00 28.87
C VAL A 26 28.58 -24.35 30.27
N GLN A 27 29.63 -23.77 30.73
CA GLN A 27 29.89 -23.30 32.11
C GLN A 27 28.74 -22.59 32.86
N TYR A 28 27.64 -22.24 32.14
CA TYR A 28 26.44 -21.59 32.68
C TYR A 28 25.10 -22.15 32.18
N LEU A 29 25.09 -23.15 31.27
CA LEU A 29 23.85 -23.68 30.71
C LEU A 29 23.84 -25.22 30.75
N LYS A 30 23.03 -25.78 31.64
CA LYS A 30 22.83 -27.23 31.72
C LYS A 30 21.66 -27.62 30.83
N ILE A 31 21.95 -28.11 29.61
CA ILE A 31 20.91 -28.57 28.71
C ILE A 31 20.52 -30.00 29.07
N PRO A 32 19.25 -30.28 29.43
CA PRO A 32 18.81 -31.63 29.76
C PRO A 32 18.98 -32.59 28.59
N THR A 33 19.31 -33.84 28.89
CA THR A 33 19.46 -34.91 27.89
C THR A 33 18.19 -35.10 27.09
N VAL A 34 18.24 -34.84 25.77
CA VAL A 34 17.12 -35.00 24.86
C VAL A 34 16.96 -36.50 24.50
N GLY A 35 15.77 -37.05 24.68
CA GLY A 35 15.45 -38.43 24.39
C GLY A 35 15.69 -38.79 22.90
N ARG A 36 15.76 -40.10 22.60
CA ARG A 36 16.06 -40.61 21.24
C ARG A 36 15.06 -40.14 20.18
N VAL A 37 13.77 -40.07 20.52
CA VAL A 37 12.71 -39.67 19.57
C VAL A 37 12.82 -38.20 19.10
N PRO A 38 12.96 -37.22 20.00
CA PRO A 38 13.16 -35.82 19.60
C PRO A 38 14.45 -35.59 18.79
N ARG A 39 15.49 -36.40 19.00
CA ARG A 39 16.73 -36.35 18.20
C ARG A 39 16.51 -36.76 16.76
N CYS A 40 15.83 -37.90 16.54
CA CYS A 40 15.52 -38.36 15.19
C CYS A 40 14.66 -37.32 14.45
N LEU A 41 13.69 -36.72 15.14
CA LEU A 41 12.87 -35.66 14.57
C LEU A 41 13.70 -34.41 14.20
N ALA A 42 14.56 -33.93 15.11
CA ALA A 42 15.42 -32.78 14.83
C ALA A 42 16.37 -33.05 13.65
N GLY A 43 16.93 -34.26 13.54
CA GLY A 43 17.77 -34.65 12.41
C GLY A 43 17.00 -34.67 11.08
N ALA A 44 15.79 -35.24 11.07
CA ALA A 44 14.95 -35.31 9.88
C ALA A 44 14.55 -33.90 9.41
N PHE A 45 14.12 -33.02 10.32
CA PHE A 45 13.83 -31.62 10.00
C PHE A 45 15.07 -30.86 9.52
N GLY A 46 16.24 -31.09 10.14
CA GLY A 46 17.50 -30.49 9.70
C GLY A 46 17.82 -30.81 8.26
N ILE A 47 17.69 -32.05 7.83
CA ILE A 47 17.94 -32.49 6.46
C ILE A 47 16.93 -31.85 5.48
N VAL A 48 15.66 -31.78 5.85
CA VAL A 48 14.62 -31.17 5.02
C VAL A 48 14.92 -29.67 4.81
N PHE A 49 15.28 -28.95 5.87
CA PHE A 49 15.62 -27.51 5.76
C PHE A 49 16.87 -27.25 4.95
N ILE A 50 17.91 -28.10 5.06
CA ILE A 50 19.10 -28.02 4.21
C ILE A 50 18.73 -28.27 2.75
N GLY A 51 17.94 -29.30 2.46
CA GLY A 51 17.47 -29.59 1.10
C GLY A 51 16.68 -28.46 0.46
N MET A 52 15.77 -27.83 1.22
CA MET A 52 15.03 -26.66 0.77
C MET A 52 15.93 -25.44 0.53
N GLY A 53 16.92 -25.21 1.42
CA GLY A 53 17.88 -24.12 1.29
C GLY A 53 18.76 -24.27 0.04
N VAL A 54 19.27 -25.47 -0.23
CA VAL A 54 20.09 -25.77 -1.42
C VAL A 54 19.26 -25.67 -2.70
N GLY A 55 18.03 -26.20 -2.72
CA GLY A 55 17.14 -26.11 -3.88
C GLY A 55 16.76 -24.67 -4.24
N ALA A 56 16.57 -23.82 -3.23
CA ALA A 56 16.31 -22.39 -3.46
C ALA A 56 17.55 -21.64 -4.00
N ALA A 57 18.75 -22.06 -3.60
CA ALA A 57 20.01 -21.48 -4.11
C ALA A 57 20.27 -21.87 -5.57
N ASP A 58 19.95 -23.11 -5.95
CA ASP A 58 20.10 -23.60 -7.33
C ASP A 58 19.12 -22.91 -8.30
N GLN A 59 17.89 -22.68 -7.89
CA GLN A 59 16.92 -21.91 -8.68
C GLN A 59 17.38 -20.46 -8.93
N ARG A 60 18.12 -19.87 -7.99
CA ARG A 60 18.72 -18.54 -8.20
C ARG A 60 19.85 -18.56 -9.23
N LYS A 61 20.72 -19.57 -9.19
CA LYS A 61 21.77 -19.72 -10.20
C LYS A 61 21.18 -19.88 -11.60
N GLN A 62 20.18 -20.72 -11.77
CA GLN A 62 19.50 -20.90 -13.05
C GLN A 62 18.81 -19.60 -13.55
N ARG A 63 18.34 -18.72 -12.67
CA ARG A 63 17.82 -17.40 -13.06
C ARG A 63 18.93 -16.39 -13.44
N LEU A 64 20.11 -16.52 -12.85
CA LEU A 64 21.25 -15.64 -13.18
C LEU A 64 21.96 -16.08 -14.46
N ASP A 65 21.98 -17.39 -14.75
CA ASP A 65 22.59 -17.98 -15.95
C ASP A 65 21.62 -18.07 -17.15
N ALA A 66 20.32 -17.77 -16.95
CA ALA A 66 19.42 -17.55 -18.06
C ALA A 66 19.93 -16.35 -18.87
N PRO A 67 20.16 -16.49 -20.19
CA PRO A 67 20.55 -15.35 -21.01
C PRO A 67 19.51 -14.24 -20.73
N PRO A 68 19.94 -13.00 -20.61
CA PRO A 68 19.00 -11.91 -20.39
C PRO A 68 17.99 -12.00 -21.55
N VAL A 69 16.84 -12.57 -21.27
CA VAL A 69 15.68 -12.39 -22.14
C VAL A 69 15.61 -10.90 -22.21
N ALA A 70 15.92 -10.34 -23.39
CA ALA A 70 15.73 -8.92 -23.63
C ALA A 70 14.25 -8.67 -23.27
N GLN A 71 14.02 -8.36 -22.01
CA GLN A 71 12.78 -7.76 -21.58
C GLN A 71 12.77 -6.51 -22.45
N ALA A 72 11.99 -6.57 -23.52
CA ALA A 72 11.62 -5.36 -24.21
C ALA A 72 11.25 -4.44 -23.06
N MET A 73 12.08 -3.44 -22.82
CA MET A 73 11.76 -2.39 -21.85
C MET A 73 10.43 -1.85 -22.32
N VAL A 74 9.36 -2.41 -21.77
CA VAL A 74 8.07 -1.78 -21.84
C VAL A 74 8.33 -0.46 -21.16
N ALA A 75 8.52 0.59 -21.94
CA ALA A 75 8.76 1.92 -21.44
C ALA A 75 7.73 2.15 -20.34
N ALA A 76 8.22 2.41 -19.14
CA ALA A 76 7.32 2.67 -18.03
C ALA A 76 6.33 3.72 -18.52
N PRO A 77 5.02 3.49 -18.41
CA PRO A 77 4.02 4.43 -18.92
C PRO A 77 4.36 5.80 -18.34
N ALA A 78 4.35 6.81 -19.19
CA ALA A 78 4.69 8.18 -18.79
C ALA A 78 3.67 8.65 -17.72
N PRO A 79 4.12 9.35 -16.70
CA PRO A 79 3.23 9.93 -15.70
C PRO A 79 2.22 10.87 -16.39
N VAL A 80 1.01 10.88 -15.89
CA VAL A 80 -0.09 11.65 -16.44
C VAL A 80 -0.65 12.56 -15.37
N SER A 81 -0.86 13.82 -15.73
CA SER A 81 -1.51 14.81 -14.86
C SER A 81 -2.97 14.99 -15.25
N PHE A 82 -3.82 15.09 -14.25
CA PHE A 82 -5.21 15.54 -14.38
C PHE A 82 -5.48 16.69 -13.39
N THR A 83 -6.52 17.45 -13.62
CA THR A 83 -6.89 18.56 -12.74
C THR A 83 -8.19 18.26 -12.02
N VAL A 84 -8.26 18.67 -10.76
CA VAL A 84 -9.50 18.70 -9.98
C VAL A 84 -9.78 20.13 -9.59
N ASN A 85 -10.98 20.59 -9.90
CA ASN A 85 -11.46 21.92 -9.55
C ASN A 85 -12.70 21.83 -8.64
N THR A 86 -12.89 22.86 -7.85
CA THR A 86 -14.09 23.10 -7.07
C THR A 86 -14.50 24.56 -7.16
N GLN A 87 -15.79 24.81 -7.04
CA GLN A 87 -16.36 26.15 -7.02
C GLN A 87 -17.48 26.21 -5.99
N LEU A 88 -17.52 27.29 -5.21
CA LEU A 88 -18.64 27.54 -4.31
C LEU A 88 -19.94 27.72 -5.08
N SER A 89 -20.98 27.05 -4.63
CA SER A 89 -22.31 27.13 -5.24
C SER A 89 -23.40 27.36 -4.20
N GLY A 90 -24.49 28.01 -4.62
CA GLY A 90 -25.68 28.21 -3.79
C GLY A 90 -25.41 28.98 -2.50
N ASN A 91 -25.76 28.38 -1.37
CA ASN A 91 -25.61 28.95 -0.03
C ASN A 91 -24.29 28.58 0.66
N GLN A 92 -23.33 27.99 -0.05
CA GLN A 92 -22.02 27.65 0.50
C GLN A 92 -21.22 28.93 0.80
N VAL A 93 -20.51 28.92 1.93
CA VAL A 93 -19.69 30.03 2.42
C VAL A 93 -18.21 29.69 2.35
N SER A 94 -17.87 28.46 2.65
CA SER A 94 -16.51 27.92 2.51
C SER A 94 -16.54 26.39 2.37
N GLU A 95 -15.49 25.88 1.78
CA GLU A 95 -15.26 24.45 1.64
C GLU A 95 -13.78 24.16 1.86
N GLN A 96 -13.51 23.02 2.48
CA GLN A 96 -12.19 22.42 2.56
C GLN A 96 -12.31 20.94 2.25
N SER A 97 -11.65 20.52 1.16
CA SER A 97 -11.71 19.14 0.68
C SER A 97 -10.34 18.53 0.60
N THR A 98 -10.18 17.29 1.10
CA THR A 98 -8.98 16.48 0.98
C THR A 98 -9.26 15.35 -0.01
N ILE A 99 -8.42 15.22 -1.03
CA ILE A 99 -8.57 14.24 -2.11
C ILE A 99 -7.51 13.16 -1.97
N LEU A 100 -7.97 11.92 -1.96
CA LEU A 100 -7.12 10.74 -1.97
C LEU A 100 -7.33 9.97 -3.28
N VAL A 101 -6.24 9.50 -3.88
CA VAL A 101 -6.26 8.59 -5.04
C VAL A 101 -5.50 7.34 -4.65
N ASN A 102 -6.12 6.17 -4.81
CA ASN A 102 -5.59 4.88 -4.31
C ASN A 102 -5.13 4.96 -2.84
N SER A 103 -5.96 5.58 -1.98
CA SER A 103 -5.69 5.77 -0.54
C SER A 103 -4.49 6.67 -0.20
N LYS A 104 -3.93 7.37 -1.19
CA LYS A 104 -2.84 8.33 -0.99
C LYS A 104 -3.39 9.75 -1.13
N VAL A 105 -3.12 10.62 -0.15
CA VAL A 105 -3.47 12.04 -0.26
C VAL A 105 -2.71 12.65 -1.43
N VAL A 106 -3.43 13.21 -2.38
CA VAL A 106 -2.87 13.83 -3.58
C VAL A 106 -3.04 15.34 -3.58
N GLY A 107 -3.94 15.88 -2.75
CA GLY A 107 -4.08 17.31 -2.59
C GLY A 107 -5.21 17.73 -1.68
N GLN A 108 -5.26 19.04 -1.45
CA GLN A 108 -6.31 19.70 -0.69
C GLN A 108 -6.80 20.92 -1.47
N LEU A 109 -8.10 21.13 -1.47
CA LEU A 109 -8.76 22.28 -2.04
C LEU A 109 -9.41 23.08 -0.90
N ALA A 110 -9.29 24.39 -0.95
CA ALA A 110 -9.95 25.27 0.00
C ALA A 110 -10.51 26.49 -0.74
N VAL A 111 -11.79 26.69 -0.64
CA VAL A 111 -12.51 27.83 -1.24
C VAL A 111 -13.33 28.58 -0.18
N ASN A 112 -13.50 29.87 -0.39
CA ASN A 112 -14.31 30.72 0.45
C ASN A 112 -14.86 31.92 -0.38
N LYS A 113 -15.64 32.77 0.21
CA LYS A 113 -16.26 33.91 -0.50
C LYS A 113 -15.26 34.87 -1.17
N HIS A 114 -14.01 34.96 -0.71
CA HIS A 114 -12.97 35.78 -1.32
C HIS A 114 -12.24 35.06 -2.45
N TYR A 115 -12.16 33.74 -2.34
CA TYR A 115 -11.56 32.81 -3.33
C TYR A 115 -12.56 31.71 -3.61
N PRO A 116 -13.55 31.97 -4.50
CA PRO A 116 -14.69 31.09 -4.70
C PRO A 116 -14.37 29.83 -5.51
N ASP A 117 -13.23 29.78 -6.14
CA ASP A 117 -12.76 28.65 -6.97
C ASP A 117 -11.35 28.24 -6.55
N ALA A 118 -11.07 26.96 -6.67
CA ALA A 118 -9.75 26.40 -6.48
C ALA A 118 -9.52 25.21 -7.43
N MET A 119 -8.28 25.00 -7.80
CA MET A 119 -7.85 23.93 -8.71
C MET A 119 -6.53 23.34 -8.24
N ILE A 120 -6.42 22.02 -8.33
CA ILE A 120 -5.15 21.30 -8.13
C ILE A 120 -4.83 20.45 -9.34
N SER A 121 -3.55 20.26 -9.61
CA SER A 121 -3.03 19.27 -10.54
C SER A 121 -2.58 18.04 -9.77
N VAL A 122 -3.00 16.87 -10.22
CA VAL A 122 -2.69 15.58 -9.60
C VAL A 122 -1.94 14.72 -10.59
N ASP A 123 -0.78 14.22 -10.18
CA ASP A 123 0.05 13.35 -10.99
C ASP A 123 -0.15 11.88 -10.60
N VAL A 124 -0.37 11.04 -11.60
CA VAL A 124 -0.46 9.58 -11.45
C VAL A 124 0.56 8.90 -12.35
N PRO A 125 1.04 7.68 -11.99
CA PRO A 125 2.14 7.03 -12.69
C PRO A 125 1.79 6.62 -14.14
N ALA A 126 0.52 6.47 -14.47
CA ALA A 126 0.07 6.05 -15.79
C ALA A 126 -1.37 6.46 -16.05
N PRO A 127 -1.83 6.57 -17.31
CA PRO A 127 -3.26 6.65 -17.59
C PRO A 127 -3.96 5.35 -17.17
N GLY A 128 -5.20 5.45 -16.73
CA GLY A 128 -5.97 4.28 -16.30
C GLY A 128 -7.04 4.58 -15.26
N ARG A 129 -7.59 3.53 -14.67
CA ARG A 129 -8.69 3.62 -13.73
C ARG A 129 -8.18 3.64 -12.29
N TYR A 130 -8.60 4.65 -11.53
CA TYR A 130 -8.15 4.92 -10.16
C TYR A 130 -9.33 5.03 -9.21
N SER A 131 -9.18 4.47 -8.00
CA SER A 131 -10.12 4.74 -6.91
C SER A 131 -9.84 6.11 -6.31
N TYR A 132 -10.90 6.84 -5.96
CA TYR A 132 -10.77 8.07 -5.20
C TYR A 132 -11.60 8.06 -3.94
N THR A 133 -11.18 8.83 -2.95
CA THR A 133 -11.94 9.18 -1.74
C THR A 133 -11.79 10.68 -1.53
N ILE A 134 -12.86 11.34 -1.13
CA ILE A 134 -12.89 12.76 -0.81
C ILE A 134 -13.48 12.92 0.58
N ASP A 135 -12.75 13.63 1.45
CA ASP A 135 -13.25 14.09 2.73
C ASP A 135 -13.42 15.60 2.66
N ALA A 136 -14.64 16.09 2.76
CA ALA A 136 -14.98 17.50 2.65
C ALA A 136 -15.62 18.04 3.93
N ARG A 137 -15.29 19.30 4.24
CA ARG A 137 -15.98 20.12 5.24
C ARG A 137 -16.53 21.35 4.56
N ILE A 138 -17.81 21.53 4.63
CA ILE A 138 -18.54 22.56 3.91
C ILE A 138 -19.32 23.40 4.91
N VAL A 139 -19.14 24.70 4.88
CA VAL A 139 -19.95 25.64 5.67
C VAL A 139 -21.02 26.24 4.76
N VAL A 140 -22.26 26.07 5.14
CA VAL A 140 -23.43 26.60 4.43
C VAL A 140 -24.15 27.66 5.28
N ASN A 141 -24.79 28.60 4.62
CA ASN A 141 -25.64 29.58 5.28
C ASN A 141 -27.11 29.16 5.18
N GLU A 142 -27.69 28.73 6.29
CA GLU A 142 -29.07 28.29 6.39
C GLU A 142 -29.87 29.33 7.17
N GLY A 143 -30.61 30.18 6.46
CA GLY A 143 -31.45 31.18 7.08
C GLY A 143 -30.71 32.26 7.94
N GLY A 144 -29.44 32.52 7.62
CA GLY A 144 -28.58 33.45 8.35
C GLY A 144 -27.69 32.78 9.40
N GLN A 145 -27.81 31.46 9.61
CA GLN A 145 -26.92 30.67 10.48
C GLN A 145 -25.88 29.94 9.65
N LEU A 146 -24.63 29.93 10.12
CA LEU A 146 -23.57 29.15 9.52
C LEU A 146 -23.57 27.73 10.11
N VAL A 147 -23.76 26.74 9.26
CA VAL A 147 -23.80 25.33 9.64
C VAL A 147 -22.65 24.61 8.93
N GLU A 148 -21.81 23.91 9.71
CA GLU A 148 -20.77 23.05 9.16
C GLU A 148 -21.35 21.66 8.89
N ARG A 149 -21.11 21.16 7.68
CA ARG A 149 -21.50 19.80 7.24
C ARG A 149 -20.29 19.03 6.75
N ALA A 150 -20.20 17.78 7.17
CA ALA A 150 -19.20 16.84 6.63
C ALA A 150 -19.73 16.20 5.36
N GLY A 151 -18.88 16.11 4.34
CA GLY A 151 -19.14 15.41 3.09
C GLY A 151 -18.10 14.31 2.86
N VAL A 152 -18.56 13.15 2.41
CA VAL A 152 -17.68 12.06 2.01
C VAL A 152 -18.07 11.60 0.61
N GLY A 153 -17.05 11.38 -0.22
CA GLY A 153 -17.22 10.85 -1.56
C GLY A 153 -16.25 9.71 -1.83
N GLN A 154 -16.69 8.73 -2.60
CA GLN A 154 -15.81 7.66 -3.07
C GLN A 154 -16.28 7.13 -4.41
N GLY A 155 -15.36 6.70 -5.25
CA GLY A 155 -15.69 6.20 -6.57
C GLY A 155 -14.46 5.77 -7.36
N MET A 156 -14.66 5.67 -8.67
CA MET A 156 -13.61 5.37 -9.65
C MET A 156 -13.59 6.45 -10.71
N ILE A 157 -12.39 6.86 -11.12
CA ILE A 157 -12.17 7.80 -12.22
C ILE A 157 -11.27 7.16 -13.28
N ASP A 158 -11.53 7.48 -14.54
CA ASP A 158 -10.68 7.10 -15.67
C ASP A 158 -9.77 8.27 -16.02
N VAL A 159 -8.50 8.18 -15.61
CA VAL A 159 -7.51 9.24 -15.81
C VAL A 159 -6.84 9.11 -17.16
N ALA A 160 -6.84 10.19 -17.93
CA ALA A 160 -6.11 10.36 -19.17
C ALA A 160 -5.42 11.74 -19.17
N PRO A 161 -4.41 11.95 -20.04
CA PRO A 161 -3.71 13.22 -20.14
C PRO A 161 -4.66 14.40 -20.34
N GLY A 162 -4.54 15.41 -19.47
CA GLY A 162 -5.31 16.66 -19.58
C GLY A 162 -6.78 16.58 -19.19
N LYS A 163 -7.25 15.44 -18.63
CA LYS A 163 -8.60 15.36 -18.10
C LYS A 163 -8.80 16.34 -16.94
N ARG A 164 -10.04 16.81 -16.83
CA ARG A 164 -10.48 17.71 -15.75
C ARG A 164 -11.67 17.08 -15.05
N PHE A 165 -11.63 17.13 -13.74
CA PHE A 165 -12.73 16.68 -12.89
C PHE A 165 -13.20 17.85 -12.02
N GLU A 166 -14.48 17.88 -11.76
CA GLU A 166 -15.12 18.89 -10.89
C GLU A 166 -15.72 18.18 -9.67
N LEU A 167 -15.55 18.80 -8.51
CA LEU A 167 -16.22 18.38 -7.28
C LEU A 167 -17.70 18.78 -7.37
N GLN A 168 -18.56 17.78 -7.31
CA GLN A 168 -20.02 17.96 -7.27
C GLN A 168 -20.56 17.54 -5.92
N TYR A 169 -21.52 18.30 -5.42
CA TYR A 169 -22.13 18.14 -4.11
C TYR A 169 -23.62 17.85 -4.26
N ALA A 170 -24.09 16.82 -3.57
CA ALA A 170 -25.51 16.51 -3.46
C ALA A 170 -25.90 16.41 -1.97
N GLU A 171 -26.95 17.12 -1.58
CA GLU A 171 -27.50 17.02 -0.23
C GLU A 171 -28.22 15.69 -0.06
N SER A 172 -27.91 14.98 1.04
CA SER A 172 -28.55 13.73 1.43
C SER A 172 -28.87 13.77 2.92
N GLY A 173 -30.04 14.28 3.26
CA GLY A 173 -30.42 14.54 4.66
C GLY A 173 -29.50 15.51 5.36
N ASN A 174 -28.85 15.07 6.45
CA ASN A 174 -27.89 15.89 7.24
C ASN A 174 -26.44 15.78 6.73
N SER A 175 -26.17 15.00 5.70
CA SER A 175 -24.84 14.80 5.12
C SER A 175 -24.78 15.29 3.68
N ILE A 176 -23.56 15.54 3.21
CA ILE A 176 -23.30 15.89 1.82
C ILE A 176 -22.57 14.73 1.16
N VAL A 177 -23.08 14.29 0.04
CA VAL A 177 -22.39 13.33 -0.84
C VAL A 177 -21.54 14.12 -1.81
N VAL A 178 -20.27 13.78 -1.91
CA VAL A 178 -19.31 14.43 -2.81
C VAL A 178 -18.92 13.47 -3.91
N ALA A 179 -18.87 13.92 -5.16
CA ALA A 179 -18.44 13.12 -6.28
C ALA A 179 -17.48 13.90 -7.19
N LEU A 180 -16.59 13.19 -7.89
CA LEU A 180 -15.85 13.73 -9.02
C LEU A 180 -16.65 13.47 -10.31
N ALA A 181 -17.01 14.52 -11.01
CA ALA A 181 -17.60 14.48 -12.33
C ALA A 181 -16.61 14.97 -13.38
N GLU A 182 -16.70 14.44 -14.60
CA GLU A 182 -15.90 14.84 -15.76
C GLU A 182 -16.53 16.02 -16.50
#